data_13468a951cb976da3436c5c8b469c6f3
#
_entry.id   13468a951cb976da3436c5c8b469c6f3
#
_cell.length_a   1.000
_cell.length_b   1.000
_cell.length_c   1.000
_cell.angle_alpha   90.00
_cell.angle_beta   90.00
_cell.angle_gamma   90.00
#
_symmetry.space_group_name_H-M   'P 1'
#
loop_
_entity.id
_entity.type
_entity.pdbx_description
1 polymer ?
#
loop_
_entity_poly.entity_id
_entity_poly.type
_entity_poly.pdbx_seq_one_letter_code
_entity_poly.pdbx_strand_id
1 'polypeptide(L)'
;MWRWAQLLGFNFYWLLAVKWQLPGPLLAMLLLHFLCSPSRKRDLRLLPMALAGSLLDLLLWRLGLFDFKAGFPLWLALLWVGFALTLAHGMRWLLRLPRWQQGLFGMLGGTASYVAGAEMGAVHLPWGIGISAALLAVIWMWWLPLLLWVMVKLEGESR
;
A
#
# COMPACT_ATOMS: atom_id res chain seq x y z
N MET A 1 -4.42 -13.41 17.39
CA MET A 1 -5.65 -13.39 16.53
C MET A 1 -5.76 -12.09 15.72
N TRP A 2 -5.71 -10.89 16.30
CA TRP A 2 -5.87 -9.60 15.59
C TRP A 2 -4.93 -9.39 14.38
N ARG A 3 -3.66 -9.80 14.49
CA ARG A 3 -2.66 -9.66 13.41
C ARG A 3 -3.02 -10.45 12.14
N TRP A 4 -3.49 -11.68 12.30
CA TRP A 4 -3.93 -12.52 11.18
C TRP A 4 -5.21 -11.99 10.55
N ALA A 5 -6.15 -11.49 11.36
CA ALA A 5 -7.36 -10.85 10.88
C ALA A 5 -7.03 -9.60 10.03
N GLN A 6 -6.04 -8.81 10.44
CA GLN A 6 -5.58 -7.64 9.67
C GLN A 6 -4.92 -8.04 8.32
N LEU A 7 -4.09 -9.08 8.31
CA LEU A 7 -3.46 -9.54 7.07
C LEU A 7 -4.47 -10.15 6.10
N LEU A 8 -5.37 -11.00 6.58
CA LEU A 8 -6.42 -11.59 5.75
C LEU A 8 -7.42 -10.52 5.27
N GLY A 9 -7.78 -9.60 6.16
CA GLY A 9 -8.64 -8.46 5.84
C GLY A 9 -8.01 -7.57 4.76
N PHE A 10 -6.70 -7.33 4.84
CA PHE A 10 -6.00 -6.55 3.81
C PHE A 10 -5.94 -7.27 2.47
N ASN A 11 -5.71 -8.58 2.42
CA ASN A 11 -5.74 -9.32 1.15
C ASN A 11 -7.11 -9.24 0.48
N PHE A 12 -8.19 -9.37 1.27
CA PHE A 12 -9.54 -9.18 0.75
C PHE A 12 -9.80 -7.74 0.29
N TYR A 13 -9.38 -6.75 1.07
CA TYR A 13 -9.45 -5.33 0.73
C TYR A 13 -8.68 -5.01 -0.57
N TRP A 14 -7.46 -5.55 -0.71
CA TRP A 14 -6.64 -5.43 -1.91
C TRP A 14 -7.35 -6.04 -3.12
N LEU A 15 -7.91 -7.24 -2.97
CA LEU A 15 -8.64 -7.90 -4.05
C LEU A 15 -9.87 -7.09 -4.49
N LEU A 16 -10.63 -6.52 -3.53
CA LEU A 16 -11.74 -5.62 -3.83
C LEU A 16 -11.28 -4.38 -4.60
N ALA A 17 -10.17 -3.78 -4.18
CA ALA A 17 -9.60 -2.60 -4.83
C ALA A 17 -9.18 -2.90 -6.27
N VAL A 18 -8.39 -3.96 -6.47
CA VAL A 18 -7.73 -4.26 -7.74
C VAL A 18 -8.70 -4.92 -8.72
N LYS A 19 -9.50 -5.90 -8.28
CA LYS A 19 -10.38 -6.67 -9.18
C LYS A 19 -11.64 -5.92 -9.57
N TRP A 20 -12.28 -5.28 -8.60
CA TRP A 20 -13.58 -4.62 -8.84
C TRP A 20 -13.48 -3.10 -8.91
N GLN A 21 -12.39 -2.50 -8.42
CA GLN A 21 -12.11 -1.06 -8.52
C GLN A 21 -13.26 -0.18 -7.96
N LEU A 22 -13.97 -0.69 -6.95
CA LEU A 22 -15.14 -0.04 -6.36
C LEU A 22 -14.75 0.76 -5.10
N PRO A 23 -14.76 2.11 -5.13
CA PRO A 23 -14.39 2.90 -3.95
C PRO A 23 -15.36 2.75 -2.77
N GLY A 24 -16.65 2.52 -3.03
CA GLY A 24 -17.68 2.43 -1.98
C GLY A 24 -17.39 1.34 -0.93
N PRO A 25 -17.24 0.07 -1.32
CA PRO A 25 -16.87 -1.01 -0.40
C PRO A 25 -15.56 -0.75 0.36
N LEU A 26 -14.56 -0.16 -0.31
CA LEU A 26 -13.29 0.19 0.32
C LEU A 26 -13.46 1.24 1.41
N LEU A 27 -14.25 2.28 1.14
CA LEU A 27 -14.60 3.30 2.13
C LEU A 27 -15.37 2.69 3.31
N ALA A 28 -16.33 1.81 3.04
CA ALA A 28 -17.09 1.14 4.10
C ALA A 28 -16.17 0.31 5.02
N MET A 29 -15.20 -0.42 4.45
CA MET A 29 -14.23 -1.20 5.23
C MET A 29 -13.29 -0.28 6.04
N LEU A 30 -12.84 0.84 5.49
CA LEU A 30 -12.03 1.82 6.22
C LEU A 30 -12.83 2.47 7.36
N LEU A 31 -14.07 2.86 7.11
CA LEU A 31 -14.96 3.39 8.15
C LEU A 31 -15.15 2.36 9.28
N LEU A 32 -15.43 1.11 8.94
CA LEU A 32 -15.56 0.04 9.92
C LEU A 32 -14.25 -0.15 10.71
N HIS A 33 -13.10 -0.11 10.04
CA HIS A 33 -11.81 -0.16 10.72
C HIS A 33 -11.69 0.97 11.75
N PHE A 34 -11.93 2.23 11.35
CA PHE A 34 -11.82 3.38 12.25
C PHE A 34 -12.86 3.36 13.38
N LEU A 35 -14.06 2.82 13.15
CA LEU A 35 -15.07 2.65 14.19
C LEU A 35 -14.65 1.60 15.24
N CYS A 36 -14.03 0.50 14.79
CA CYS A 36 -13.64 -0.62 15.64
C CYS A 36 -12.19 -0.53 16.16
N SER A 37 -11.37 0.38 15.64
CA SER A 37 -9.97 0.49 16.05
C SER A 37 -9.83 0.96 17.50
N PRO A 38 -9.04 0.25 18.32
CA PRO A 38 -8.71 0.69 19.68
C PRO A 38 -7.69 1.85 19.67
N SER A 39 -7.09 2.18 18.53
CA SER A 39 -6.00 3.15 18.39
C SER A 39 -6.25 4.20 17.31
N ARG A 40 -7.49 4.71 17.19
CA ARG A 40 -7.91 5.67 16.14
C ARG A 40 -6.95 6.85 15.95
N LYS A 41 -6.48 7.46 17.05
CA LYS A 41 -5.54 8.60 16.97
C LYS A 41 -4.23 8.21 16.31
N ARG A 42 -3.71 7.03 16.59
CA ARG A 42 -2.50 6.50 15.96
C ARG A 42 -2.76 6.22 14.48
N ASP A 43 -3.87 5.59 14.15
CA ASP A 43 -4.23 5.24 12.78
C ASP A 43 -4.37 6.49 11.89
N LEU A 44 -4.97 7.57 12.40
CA LEU A 44 -5.05 8.86 11.71
C LEU A 44 -3.67 9.48 11.42
N ARG A 45 -2.68 9.27 12.29
CA ARG A 45 -1.30 9.76 12.06
C ARG A 45 -0.59 9.03 10.93
N LEU A 46 -1.09 7.90 10.48
CA LEU A 46 -0.53 7.15 9.35
C LEU A 46 -1.03 7.65 7.98
N LEU A 47 -2.05 8.50 7.95
CA LEU A 47 -2.59 9.06 6.70
C LEU A 47 -1.53 9.78 5.84
N PRO A 48 -0.52 10.49 6.39
CA PRO A 48 0.57 11.03 5.58
C PRO A 48 1.36 9.98 4.81
N MET A 49 1.48 8.74 5.35
CA MET A 49 2.11 7.62 4.62
C MET A 49 1.27 7.18 3.42
N ALA A 50 -0.05 7.12 3.61
CA ALA A 50 -0.97 6.81 2.51
C ALA A 50 -0.94 7.90 1.42
N LEU A 51 -0.86 9.17 1.83
CA LEU A 51 -0.68 10.28 0.91
C LEU A 51 0.65 10.17 0.15
N ALA A 52 1.75 9.89 0.83
CA ALA A 52 3.06 9.74 0.20
C ALA A 52 3.07 8.60 -0.83
N GLY A 53 2.43 7.46 -0.52
CA GLY A 53 2.28 6.35 -1.46
C GLY A 53 1.42 6.70 -2.67
N SER A 54 0.29 7.38 -2.42
CA SER A 54 -0.57 7.86 -3.52
C SER A 54 0.14 8.88 -4.42
N LEU A 55 0.97 9.74 -3.85
CA LEU A 55 1.78 10.71 -4.62
C LEU A 55 2.88 10.01 -5.42
N LEU A 56 3.48 8.95 -4.89
CA LEU A 56 4.42 8.12 -5.65
C LEU A 56 3.72 7.50 -6.87
N ASP A 57 2.56 6.88 -6.69
CA ASP A 57 1.81 6.30 -7.80
C ASP A 57 1.33 7.35 -8.81
N LEU A 58 0.93 8.52 -8.32
CA LEU A 58 0.58 9.65 -9.18
C LEU A 58 1.78 10.10 -10.03
N LEU A 59 2.97 10.14 -9.44
CA LEU A 59 4.21 10.46 -10.15
C LEU A 59 4.52 9.39 -11.21
N LEU A 60 4.45 8.11 -10.86
CA LEU A 60 4.70 7.01 -11.80
C LEU A 60 3.69 7.00 -12.96
N TRP A 61 2.42 7.34 -12.68
CA TRP A 61 1.41 7.55 -13.72
C TRP A 61 1.78 8.73 -14.63
N ARG A 62 2.19 9.87 -14.07
CA ARG A 62 2.61 11.05 -14.85
C ARG A 62 3.86 10.80 -15.69
N LEU A 63 4.74 9.92 -15.23
CA LEU A 63 5.94 9.51 -15.97
C LEU A 63 5.64 8.44 -17.04
N GLY A 64 4.39 7.96 -17.13
CA GLY A 64 3.97 6.97 -18.13
C GLY A 64 4.32 5.52 -17.78
N LEU A 65 4.71 5.23 -16.54
CA LEU A 65 4.91 3.85 -16.09
C LEU A 65 3.57 3.12 -15.94
N PHE A 66 2.55 3.84 -15.48
CA PHE A 66 1.17 3.38 -15.35
C PHE A 66 0.28 4.09 -16.35
N ASP A 67 -0.75 3.39 -16.82
CA ASP A 67 -1.85 3.98 -17.58
C ASP A 67 -3.18 3.48 -17.01
N PHE A 68 -4.02 4.44 -16.61
CA PHE A 68 -5.38 4.20 -16.10
C PHE A 68 -6.38 4.84 -17.06
N LYS A 69 -7.33 4.06 -17.56
CA LYS A 69 -8.31 4.47 -18.58
C LYS A 69 -9.09 5.76 -18.26
N ALA A 70 -9.34 6.02 -16.97
CA ALA A 70 -10.14 7.15 -16.49
C ALA A 70 -9.35 8.17 -15.64
N GLY A 71 -8.03 8.20 -15.77
CA GLY A 71 -7.17 9.01 -14.92
C GLY A 71 -6.81 8.33 -13.59
N PHE A 72 -6.13 9.06 -12.70
CA PHE A 72 -5.66 8.50 -11.43
C PHE A 72 -6.84 8.01 -10.56
N PRO A 73 -6.90 6.73 -10.21
CA PRO A 73 -8.10 6.15 -9.64
C PRO A 73 -8.18 6.33 -8.12
N LEU A 74 -9.38 6.68 -7.62
CA LEU A 74 -9.62 6.82 -6.18
C LEU A 74 -9.39 5.52 -5.40
N TRP A 75 -9.72 4.35 -5.99
CA TRP A 75 -9.52 3.06 -5.32
C TRP A 75 -8.05 2.80 -4.97
N LEU A 76 -7.11 3.32 -5.78
CA LEU A 76 -5.67 3.18 -5.53
C LEU A 76 -5.23 4.06 -4.34
N ALA A 77 -5.75 5.28 -4.24
CA ALA A 77 -5.51 6.12 -3.06
C ALA A 77 -6.07 5.49 -1.78
N LEU A 78 -7.29 4.92 -1.85
CA LEU A 78 -7.87 4.18 -0.72
C LEU A 78 -7.07 2.92 -0.38
N LEU A 79 -6.52 2.23 -1.38
CA LEU A 79 -5.65 1.08 -1.18
C LEU A 79 -4.41 1.45 -0.35
N TRP A 80 -3.82 2.61 -0.59
CA TRP A 80 -2.71 3.12 0.21
C TRP A 80 -3.09 3.37 1.68
N VAL A 81 -4.32 3.84 1.95
CA VAL A 81 -4.80 3.97 3.34
C VAL A 81 -4.86 2.59 4.01
N GLY A 82 -5.46 1.60 3.37
CA GLY A 82 -5.51 0.23 3.89
C GLY A 82 -4.11 -0.37 4.09
N PHE A 83 -3.18 -0.12 3.18
CA PHE A 83 -1.80 -0.59 3.29
C PHE A 83 -1.06 0.05 4.47
N ALA A 84 -1.16 1.37 4.67
CA ALA A 84 -0.55 2.07 5.80
C ALA A 84 -1.06 1.53 7.15
N LEU A 85 -2.36 1.28 7.27
CA LEU A 85 -2.95 0.66 8.45
C LEU A 85 -2.44 -0.77 8.66
N THR A 86 -2.30 -1.53 7.58
CA THR A 86 -1.79 -2.92 7.64
C THR A 86 -0.32 -2.98 8.05
N LEU A 87 0.51 -2.05 7.61
CA LEU A 87 1.89 -1.93 8.06
C LEU A 87 1.96 -1.76 9.58
N ALA A 88 1.11 -0.91 10.14
CA ALA A 88 1.12 -0.61 11.57
C ALA A 88 0.57 -1.75 12.45
N HIS A 89 -0.35 -2.54 11.93
CA HIS A 89 -1.02 -3.60 12.71
C HIS A 89 -0.57 -5.01 12.33
N GLY A 90 -0.75 -5.40 11.08
CA GLY A 90 -0.49 -6.76 10.59
C GLY A 90 0.99 -7.03 10.27
N MET A 91 1.67 -6.04 9.71
CA MET A 91 3.04 -6.18 9.20
C MET A 91 4.11 -5.58 10.13
N ARG A 92 3.76 -5.19 11.35
CA ARG A 92 4.69 -4.59 12.33
C ARG A 92 5.89 -5.47 12.67
N TRP A 93 5.79 -6.77 12.47
CA TRP A 93 6.89 -7.71 12.64
C TRP A 93 8.09 -7.40 11.71
N LEU A 94 7.86 -6.75 10.56
CA LEU A 94 8.92 -6.31 9.65
C LEU A 94 9.94 -5.38 10.34
N LEU A 95 9.54 -4.63 11.35
CA LEU A 95 10.45 -3.78 12.14
C LEU A 95 11.54 -4.56 12.89
N ARG A 96 11.36 -5.87 13.08
CA ARG A 96 12.35 -6.74 13.73
C ARG A 96 13.42 -7.21 12.76
N LEU A 97 13.19 -7.04 11.47
CA LEU A 97 14.11 -7.45 10.42
C LEU A 97 15.13 -6.33 10.13
N PRO A 98 16.35 -6.68 9.72
CA PRO A 98 17.30 -5.69 9.22
C PRO A 98 16.77 -5.02 7.94
N ARG A 99 17.22 -3.80 7.66
CA ARG A 99 16.66 -2.97 6.57
C ARG A 99 16.76 -3.64 5.20
N TRP A 100 17.80 -4.42 4.93
CA TRP A 100 17.92 -5.12 3.65
C TRP A 100 16.84 -6.20 3.46
N GLN A 101 16.44 -6.90 4.53
CA GLN A 101 15.31 -7.84 4.46
C GLN A 101 13.97 -7.11 4.29
N GLN A 102 13.77 -5.98 4.98
CA GLN A 102 12.61 -5.13 4.73
C GLN A 102 12.53 -4.73 3.26
N GLY A 103 13.68 -4.35 2.67
CA GLY A 103 13.80 -4.04 1.25
C GLY A 103 13.43 -5.22 0.35
N LEU A 104 13.89 -6.43 0.67
CA LEU A 104 13.53 -7.65 -0.09
C LEU A 104 12.02 -7.92 -0.04
N PHE A 105 11.39 -7.77 1.13
CA PHE A 105 9.93 -7.91 1.25
C PHE A 105 9.19 -6.85 0.44
N GLY A 106 9.68 -5.61 0.43
CA GLY A 106 9.14 -4.54 -0.41
C GLY A 106 9.29 -4.87 -1.89
N MET A 107 10.51 -5.22 -2.32
CA MET A 107 10.83 -5.57 -3.69
C MET A 107 9.92 -6.69 -4.22
N LEU A 108 9.77 -7.77 -3.48
CA LEU A 108 8.96 -8.91 -3.89
C LEU A 108 7.45 -8.61 -3.79
N GLY A 109 6.99 -8.17 -2.62
CA GLY A 109 5.57 -7.97 -2.35
C GLY A 109 4.97 -6.78 -3.11
N GLY A 110 5.67 -5.66 -3.13
CA GLY A 110 5.24 -4.47 -3.85
C GLY A 110 5.19 -4.72 -5.36
N THR A 111 6.28 -5.22 -5.95
CA THR A 111 6.31 -5.53 -7.38
C THR A 111 5.25 -6.55 -7.78
N ALA A 112 5.12 -7.64 -7.02
CA ALA A 112 4.11 -8.66 -7.29
C ALA A 112 2.68 -8.08 -7.25
N SER A 113 2.41 -7.13 -6.35
CA SER A 113 1.11 -6.45 -6.24
C SER A 113 0.76 -5.69 -7.52
N TYR A 114 1.70 -4.92 -8.10
CA TYR A 114 1.46 -4.16 -9.32
C TYR A 114 1.38 -5.06 -10.56
N VAL A 115 2.24 -6.06 -10.65
CA VAL A 115 2.17 -7.05 -11.76
C VAL A 115 0.84 -7.79 -11.72
N ALA A 116 0.42 -8.28 -10.55
CA ALA A 116 -0.89 -8.91 -10.40
C ALA A 116 -2.04 -7.94 -10.73
N GLY A 117 -1.93 -6.67 -10.34
CA GLY A 117 -2.90 -5.63 -10.73
C GLY A 117 -2.98 -5.44 -12.24
N ALA A 118 -1.86 -5.48 -12.94
CA ALA A 118 -1.82 -5.38 -14.39
C ALA A 118 -2.44 -6.62 -15.06
N GLU A 119 -2.12 -7.82 -14.59
CA GLU A 119 -2.71 -9.07 -15.07
C GLU A 119 -4.23 -9.13 -14.84
N MET A 120 -4.73 -8.49 -13.78
CA MET A 120 -6.17 -8.35 -13.51
C MET A 120 -6.84 -7.22 -14.29
N GLY A 121 -6.07 -6.44 -15.09
CA GLY A 121 -6.59 -5.32 -15.88
C GLY A 121 -6.88 -4.05 -15.08
N ALA A 122 -6.35 -3.91 -13.85
CA ALA A 122 -6.52 -2.72 -13.03
C ALA A 122 -5.64 -1.55 -13.49
N VAL A 123 -4.50 -1.85 -14.07
CA VAL A 123 -3.54 -0.88 -14.61
C VAL A 123 -2.91 -1.45 -15.87
N HIS A 124 -2.66 -0.62 -16.86
CA HIS A 124 -1.82 -0.97 -18.00
C HIS A 124 -0.39 -0.49 -17.75
N LEU A 125 0.60 -1.29 -18.19
CA LEU A 125 2.02 -1.00 -18.05
C LEU A 125 2.62 -0.70 -19.43
N PRO A 126 2.65 0.56 -19.88
CA PRO A 126 3.06 0.92 -21.24
C PRO A 126 4.49 0.52 -21.60
N TRP A 127 5.39 0.45 -20.60
CA TRP A 127 6.79 0.05 -20.80
C TRP A 127 6.98 -1.48 -20.81
N GLY A 128 5.87 -2.24 -20.74
CA GLY A 128 5.88 -3.70 -20.62
C GLY A 128 6.14 -4.18 -19.19
N ILE A 129 5.70 -5.41 -18.92
CA ILE A 129 5.76 -6.00 -17.57
C ILE A 129 7.19 -6.09 -17.05
N GLY A 130 8.16 -6.51 -17.89
CA GLY A 130 9.54 -6.73 -17.47
C GLY A 130 10.24 -5.46 -16.98
N ILE A 131 10.19 -4.38 -17.77
CA ILE A 131 10.81 -3.10 -17.42
C ILE A 131 10.09 -2.48 -16.24
N SER A 132 8.77 -2.48 -16.23
CA SER A 132 7.97 -1.93 -15.13
C SER A 132 8.23 -2.68 -13.83
N ALA A 133 8.28 -4.02 -13.86
CA ALA A 133 8.59 -4.83 -12.68
C ALA A 133 10.00 -4.57 -12.15
N ALA A 134 11.01 -4.44 -13.02
CA ALA A 134 12.37 -4.14 -12.60
C ALA A 134 12.47 -2.78 -11.91
N LEU A 135 11.81 -1.75 -12.47
CA LEU A 135 11.80 -0.42 -11.87
C LEU A 135 11.03 -0.41 -10.54
N LEU A 136 9.86 -1.04 -10.49
CA LEU A 136 9.07 -1.19 -9.26
C LEU A 136 9.84 -1.95 -8.18
N ALA A 137 10.61 -2.98 -8.55
CA ALA A 137 11.45 -3.72 -7.62
C ALA A 137 12.49 -2.82 -6.94
N VAL A 138 13.17 -1.97 -7.73
CA VAL A 138 14.14 -1.00 -7.20
C VAL A 138 13.44 0.03 -6.31
N ILE A 139 12.31 0.58 -6.73
CA ILE A 139 11.53 1.55 -5.93
C ILE A 139 11.12 0.90 -4.60
N TRP A 140 10.48 -0.25 -4.61
CA TRP A 140 9.95 -0.91 -3.42
C TRP A 140 11.04 -1.43 -2.47
N MET A 141 12.23 -1.73 -2.97
CA MET A 141 13.38 -2.08 -2.15
C MET A 141 13.75 -0.98 -1.16
N TRP A 142 13.56 0.28 -1.54
CA TRP A 142 13.82 1.43 -0.68
C TRP A 142 12.56 2.00 -0.03
N TRP A 143 11.42 1.90 -0.72
CA TRP A 143 10.16 2.50 -0.27
C TRP A 143 9.62 1.83 0.99
N LEU A 144 9.61 0.50 1.08
CA LEU A 144 9.11 -0.18 2.27
C LEU A 144 9.95 0.11 3.53
N PRO A 145 11.28 0.04 3.52
CA PRO A 145 12.09 0.47 4.67
C PRO A 145 11.87 1.93 5.07
N LEU A 146 11.67 2.82 4.09
CA LEU A 146 11.36 4.23 4.33
C LEU A 146 10.00 4.38 5.01
N LEU A 147 8.96 3.72 4.51
CA LEU A 147 7.64 3.75 5.13
C LEU A 147 7.66 3.22 6.57
N LEU A 148 8.37 2.13 6.83
CA LEU A 148 8.53 1.59 8.19
C LEU A 148 9.26 2.57 9.11
N TRP A 149 10.27 3.27 8.60
CA TRP A 149 10.97 4.30 9.36
C TRP A 149 10.07 5.49 9.68
N VAL A 150 9.32 5.99 8.68
CA VAL A 150 8.33 7.09 8.84
C VAL A 150 7.27 6.69 9.86
N MET A 151 6.74 5.47 9.76
CA MET A 151 5.74 4.95 10.72
C MET A 151 6.23 5.04 12.16
N VAL A 152 7.47 4.60 12.43
CA VAL A 152 8.06 4.67 13.79
C VAL A 152 8.19 6.11 14.26
N LYS A 153 8.56 7.05 13.38
CA LYS A 153 8.66 8.48 13.71
C LYS A 153 7.30 9.07 14.08
N LEU A 154 6.28 8.83 13.24
CA LEU A 154 4.91 9.31 13.48
C LEU A 154 4.29 8.74 14.76
N GLU A 155 4.66 7.52 15.15
CA GLU A 155 4.23 6.89 16.40
C GLU A 155 5.02 7.42 17.62
N GLY A 156 6.32 7.72 17.44
CA GLY A 156 7.23 8.16 18.52
C GLY A 156 7.00 9.59 19.00
N GLU A 157 6.47 10.48 18.16
CA GLU A 157 6.11 11.87 18.51
C GLU A 157 4.91 11.97 19.46
N SER A 158 4.41 10.85 19.94
CA SER A 158 3.23 10.75 20.81
C SER A 158 3.53 10.44 22.28
N ARG A 159 4.81 10.49 22.70
CA ARG A 159 5.20 10.28 24.11
C ARG A 159 5.45 11.61 24.83
#